data_6de2a3bc6e42ce1f45d4c35aba9c0e27
#
_entry.id   6de2a3bc6e42ce1f45d4c35aba9c0e27
#
_cell.length_a   1.000
_cell.length_b   1.000
_cell.length_c   1.000
_cell.angle_alpha   90.00
_cell.angle_beta   90.00
_cell.angle_gamma   90.00
#
_symmetry.space_group_name_H-M   'P 1'
#
loop_
_entity.id
_entity.type
_entity.pdbx_description
1 polymer ?
#
loop_
_entity_poly.entity_id
_entity_poly.type
_entity_poly.pdbx_seq_one_letter_code
_entity_poly.pdbx_strand_id
1 'polypeptide(L)'
;MPASFRAALNRLGAEEIVLRPSRHAPCVEVWPEPAYMAEVQRRVDGLSQLSAEYQSIMRKLVARIHTLRPDGEGRIVMPRELAEKAGLDGEIAFSGLGAYFQIWSAATLTAEEARLEAEDAGGDV
;
A
#
# COMPACT_ATOMS: atom_id res chain seq x y z
N MET A 1 7.80 6.58 9.81
CA MET A 1 7.92 5.23 9.19
C MET A 1 8.94 4.42 9.95
N PRO A 2 8.67 3.16 10.27
CA PRO A 2 9.61 2.33 11.02
C PRO A 2 10.94 2.15 10.30
N ALA A 3 12.01 2.01 11.08
CA ALA A 3 13.36 1.90 10.54
C ALA A 3 13.53 0.71 9.60
N SER A 4 12.86 -0.42 9.88
CA SER A 4 12.94 -1.60 9.03
C SER A 4 12.39 -1.38 7.62
N PHE A 5 11.28 -0.65 7.51
CA PHE A 5 10.69 -0.34 6.20
C PHE A 5 11.51 0.73 5.48
N ARG A 6 12.04 1.69 6.22
CA ARG A 6 12.93 2.70 5.67
C ARG A 6 14.20 2.08 5.10
N ALA A 7 14.78 1.12 5.81
CA ALA A 7 15.96 0.40 5.33
C ALA A 7 15.64 -0.41 4.06
N ALA A 8 14.45 -1.03 3.99
CA ALA A 8 14.03 -1.75 2.80
C ALA A 8 13.88 -0.82 1.59
N LEU A 9 13.30 0.37 1.79
CA LEU A 9 13.19 1.36 0.73
C LEU A 9 14.56 1.82 0.24
N ASN A 10 15.49 2.04 1.16
CA ASN A 10 16.84 2.45 0.81
C ASN A 10 17.59 1.39 0.01
N ARG A 11 17.41 0.11 0.35
CA ARG A 11 18.04 -1.00 -0.40
C ARG A 11 17.52 -1.08 -1.83
N LEU A 12 16.28 -0.72 -2.04
CA LEU A 12 15.66 -0.72 -3.37
C LEU A 12 16.00 0.54 -4.16
N GLY A 13 16.73 1.49 -3.55
CA GLY A 13 17.07 2.77 -4.18
C GLY A 13 15.84 3.67 -4.35
N ALA A 14 14.79 3.41 -3.61
CA ALA A 14 13.57 4.17 -3.74
C ALA A 14 13.63 5.44 -2.91
N GLU A 15 13.62 6.59 -3.57
CA GLU A 15 13.53 7.89 -2.92
C GLU A 15 12.08 8.34 -2.77
N GLU A 16 11.21 7.83 -3.63
CA GLU A 16 9.80 8.16 -3.63
C GLU A 16 8.95 6.95 -3.32
N ILE A 17 7.84 7.19 -2.66
CA ILE A 17 6.87 6.15 -2.33
C ILE A 17 5.52 6.51 -2.91
N VAL A 18 4.74 5.48 -3.19
CA VAL A 18 3.37 5.60 -3.65
C VAL A 18 2.45 5.16 -2.52
N LEU A 19 1.50 6.02 -2.17
CA LEU A 19 0.46 5.70 -1.20
C LEU A 19 -0.86 5.56 -1.94
N ARG A 20 -1.61 4.51 -1.60
CA ARG A 20 -2.94 4.30 -2.16
C ARG A 20 -3.82 3.58 -1.15
N PRO A 21 -5.16 3.78 -1.21
CA PRO A 21 -6.05 2.98 -0.38
C PRO A 21 -6.07 1.55 -0.88
N SER A 22 -6.10 0.59 0.04
CA SER A 22 -6.28 -0.80 -0.35
C SER A 22 -7.71 -1.00 -0.84
N ARG A 23 -7.87 -1.89 -1.83
CA ARG A 23 -9.19 -2.23 -2.36
C ARG A 23 -9.88 -3.32 -1.53
N HIS A 24 -9.11 -4.05 -0.74
CA HIS A 24 -9.59 -5.25 -0.07
C HIS A 24 -9.64 -5.11 1.44
N ALA A 25 -9.08 -4.05 1.99
CA ALA A 25 -8.96 -3.89 3.43
C ALA A 25 -8.92 -2.41 3.81
N PRO A 26 -9.29 -2.05 5.06
CA PRO A 26 -9.26 -0.67 5.52
C PRO A 26 -7.84 -0.27 5.92
N CYS A 27 -6.98 -0.14 4.94
CA CYS A 27 -5.59 0.24 5.16
C CYS A 27 -5.06 1.06 3.99
N VAL A 28 -3.88 1.65 4.19
CA VAL A 28 -3.15 2.36 3.14
C VAL A 28 -1.99 1.48 2.71
N GLU A 29 -1.87 1.24 1.41
CA GLU A 29 -0.69 0.55 0.86
C GLU A 29 0.41 1.56 0.61
N VAL A 30 1.63 1.18 0.96
CA VAL A 30 2.82 1.98 0.74
C VAL A 30 3.79 1.15 -0.10
N TRP A 31 4.10 1.67 -1.27
CA TRP A 31 4.95 0.99 -2.23
C TRP A 31 6.19 1.82 -2.53
N PRO A 32 7.36 1.20 -2.75
CA PRO A 32 8.42 1.90 -3.47
C PRO A 32 7.90 2.28 -4.84
N GLU A 33 8.14 3.51 -5.29
CA GLU A 33 7.59 3.98 -6.56
C GLU A 33 7.97 3.07 -7.73
N PRO A 34 9.25 2.64 -7.89
CA PRO A 34 9.59 1.76 -9.02
C PRO A 34 8.85 0.42 -8.98
N ALA A 35 8.64 -0.14 -7.79
CA ALA A 35 7.91 -1.41 -7.66
C ALA A 35 6.45 -1.25 -8.04
N TYR A 36 5.84 -0.11 -7.67
CA TYR A 36 4.47 0.17 -8.02
C TYR A 36 4.29 0.33 -9.52
N MET A 37 5.17 1.08 -10.16
CA MET A 37 5.09 1.30 -11.60
C MET A 37 5.34 0.01 -12.38
N ALA A 38 6.20 -0.88 -11.86
CA ALA A 38 6.39 -2.19 -12.47
C ALA A 38 5.11 -3.04 -12.39
N GLU A 39 4.38 -2.96 -11.28
CA GLU A 39 3.10 -3.66 -11.14
C GLU A 39 2.05 -3.09 -12.09
N VAL A 40 1.98 -1.77 -12.22
CA VAL A 40 1.09 -1.12 -13.18
C VAL A 40 1.40 -1.60 -14.59
N GLN A 41 2.68 -1.66 -14.97
CA GLN A 41 3.08 -2.11 -16.29
C GLN A 41 2.63 -3.54 -16.55
N ARG A 42 2.76 -4.42 -15.57
CA ARG A 42 2.30 -5.81 -15.71
C ARG A 42 0.80 -5.90 -15.98
N ARG A 43 0.02 -5.01 -15.35
CA ARG A 43 -1.44 -5.01 -15.51
C ARG A 43 -1.89 -4.54 -16.87
N VAL A 44 -1.11 -3.70 -17.54
CA VAL A 44 -1.47 -3.15 -18.86
C VAL A 44 -0.67 -3.76 -20.00
N ASP A 45 0.21 -4.70 -19.69
CA ASP A 45 1.09 -5.30 -20.68
C ASP A 45 0.26 -5.98 -21.76
N GLY A 46 0.63 -5.73 -23.03
CA GLY A 46 -0.10 -6.26 -24.16
C GLY A 46 -1.36 -5.50 -24.56
N LEU A 47 -1.77 -4.47 -23.78
CA LEU A 47 -2.94 -3.67 -24.11
C LEU A 47 -2.56 -2.43 -24.91
N SER A 48 -3.40 -2.06 -25.87
CA SER A 48 -3.25 -0.77 -26.54
C SER A 48 -3.54 0.36 -25.57
N GLN A 49 -2.72 1.40 -25.61
CA GLN A 49 -2.93 2.59 -24.78
C GLN A 49 -4.23 3.32 -25.11
N LEU A 50 -4.81 3.05 -26.26
CA LEU A 50 -6.08 3.65 -26.67
C LEU A 50 -7.28 2.79 -26.32
N SER A 51 -7.06 1.59 -25.77
CA SER A 51 -8.17 0.70 -25.42
C SER A 51 -8.90 1.19 -24.15
N ALA A 52 -10.18 0.87 -24.08
CA ALA A 52 -10.97 1.18 -22.89
C ALA A 52 -10.47 0.43 -21.66
N GLU A 53 -9.98 -0.78 -21.86
CA GLU A 53 -9.41 -1.58 -20.79
C GLU A 53 -8.16 -0.94 -20.18
N TYR A 54 -7.24 -0.50 -21.04
CA TYR A 54 -6.05 0.22 -20.59
C TYR A 54 -6.43 1.46 -19.78
N GLN A 55 -7.33 2.27 -20.32
CA GLN A 55 -7.76 3.50 -19.66
C GLN A 55 -8.42 3.23 -18.29
N SER A 56 -9.23 2.18 -18.23
CA SER A 56 -9.88 1.80 -16.98
C SER A 56 -8.84 1.41 -15.90
N ILE A 57 -7.86 0.60 -16.26
CA ILE A 57 -6.80 0.16 -15.36
C ILE A 57 -5.99 1.36 -14.88
N MET A 58 -5.61 2.24 -15.79
CA MET A 58 -4.82 3.42 -15.43
C MET A 58 -5.57 4.37 -14.49
N ARG A 59 -6.87 4.55 -14.70
CA ARG A 59 -7.68 5.36 -13.79
C ARG A 59 -7.72 4.76 -12.39
N LYS A 60 -7.79 3.45 -12.29
CA LYS A 60 -7.84 2.77 -10.99
C LYS A 60 -6.49 2.78 -10.28
N LEU A 61 -5.40 2.61 -11.02
CA LEU A 61 -4.08 2.38 -10.43
C LEU A 61 -3.22 3.63 -10.34
N VAL A 62 -3.42 4.61 -11.21
CA VAL A 62 -2.51 5.77 -11.31
C VAL A 62 -3.18 7.09 -10.97
N ALA A 63 -4.44 7.27 -11.36
CA ALA A 63 -5.09 8.59 -11.22
C ALA A 63 -5.34 9.02 -9.78
N ARG A 64 -5.37 8.10 -8.83
CA ARG A 64 -5.74 8.38 -7.43
C ARG A 64 -4.66 8.03 -6.43
N ILE A 65 -3.42 7.87 -6.87
CA ILE A 65 -2.32 7.63 -5.97
C ILE A 65 -1.72 8.94 -5.50
N HIS A 66 -0.99 8.86 -4.40
CA HIS A 66 -0.21 9.98 -3.90
C HIS A 66 1.26 9.56 -3.93
N THR A 67 2.08 10.33 -4.61
CA THR A 67 3.53 10.07 -4.65
C THR A 67 4.19 11.04 -3.69
N LEU A 68 4.90 10.51 -2.72
CA LEU A 68 5.53 11.30 -1.67
C LEU A 68 7.01 10.94 -1.56
N ARG A 69 7.76 11.88 -1.00
CA ARG A 69 9.16 11.66 -0.66
C ARG A 69 9.29 11.75 0.87
N PRO A 70 9.69 10.67 1.56
CA PRO A 70 9.96 10.76 2.99
C PRO A 70 11.07 11.77 3.26
N ASP A 71 11.03 12.43 4.42
CA ASP A 71 12.07 13.36 4.80
C ASP A 71 13.36 12.59 5.20
N GLY A 72 14.42 13.33 5.58
CA GLY A 72 15.70 12.73 5.94
C GLY A 72 15.65 11.77 7.12
N GLU A 73 14.59 11.84 7.93
CA GLU A 73 14.37 10.94 9.06
C GLU A 73 13.35 9.84 8.74
N GLY A 74 12.91 9.75 7.48
CA GLY A 74 11.94 8.76 7.06
C GLY A 74 10.50 9.06 7.44
N ARG A 75 10.19 10.32 7.73
CA ARG A 75 8.82 10.72 8.09
C ARG A 75 8.05 11.10 6.84
N ILE A 76 6.76 10.83 6.86
CA ILE A 76 5.84 11.22 5.80
C ILE A 76 4.62 11.90 6.44
N VAL A 77 3.98 12.76 5.65
CA VAL A 77 2.69 13.34 6.04
C VAL A 77 1.61 12.54 5.33
N MET A 78 0.80 11.80 6.10
CA MET A 78 -0.28 11.01 5.53
C MET A 78 -1.35 11.94 4.98
N PRO A 79 -1.72 11.82 3.69
CA PRO A 79 -2.83 12.59 3.16
C PRO A 79 -4.12 12.30 3.94
N ARG A 80 -4.85 13.34 4.30
CA ARG A 80 -6.05 13.21 5.10
C ARG A 80 -7.08 12.28 4.46
N GLU A 81 -7.25 12.39 3.17
CA GLU A 81 -8.18 11.54 2.42
C GLU A 81 -7.90 10.06 2.61
N LEU A 82 -6.63 9.68 2.54
CA LEU A 82 -6.23 8.28 2.74
C LEU A 82 -6.45 7.85 4.18
N ALA A 83 -6.09 8.70 5.13
CA ALA A 83 -6.29 8.41 6.55
C ALA A 83 -7.76 8.18 6.86
N GLU A 84 -8.64 9.00 6.32
CA GLU A 84 -10.08 8.86 6.52
C GLU A 84 -10.62 7.58 5.92
N LYS A 85 -10.24 7.26 4.69
CA LYS A 85 -10.69 6.04 4.02
C LYS A 85 -10.24 4.77 4.74
N ALA A 86 -9.05 4.79 5.29
CA ALA A 86 -8.49 3.65 6.00
C ALA A 86 -8.86 3.60 7.48
N GLY A 87 -9.57 4.62 7.97
CA GLY A 87 -9.94 4.69 9.38
C GLY A 87 -8.75 4.82 10.30
N LEU A 88 -7.69 5.52 9.85
CA LEU A 88 -6.48 5.73 10.65
C LEU A 88 -6.74 6.78 11.72
N ASP A 89 -7.11 6.31 12.90
CA ASP A 89 -7.41 7.15 14.04
C ASP A 89 -6.67 6.58 15.25
N GLY A 90 -5.86 7.40 15.91
CA GLY A 90 -5.06 6.97 17.05
C GLY A 90 -3.80 6.22 16.62
N GLU A 91 -3.51 5.11 17.28
CA GLU A 91 -2.32 4.31 16.98
C GLU A 91 -2.42 3.62 15.64
N ILE A 92 -1.31 3.59 14.92
CA ILE A 92 -1.21 2.89 13.64
C ILE A 92 -0.23 1.72 13.76
N ALA A 93 -0.41 0.75 12.89
CA ALA A 93 0.46 -0.42 12.82
C ALA A 93 0.85 -0.69 11.37
N PHE A 94 1.97 -1.37 11.19
CA PHE A 94 2.53 -1.66 9.88
C PHE A 94 2.51 -3.15 9.62
N SER A 95 2.15 -3.55 8.41
CA SER A 95 2.14 -4.94 8.01
C SER A 95 2.86 -5.09 6.68
N GLY A 96 3.94 -5.87 6.64
CA GLY A 96 4.72 -6.11 5.42
C GLY A 96 4.08 -7.18 4.55
N LEU A 97 4.01 -6.91 3.24
CA LEU A 97 3.47 -7.85 2.27
C LEU A 97 4.46 -8.17 1.14
N GLY A 98 5.76 -8.14 1.43
CA GLY A 98 6.79 -8.44 0.45
C GLY A 98 7.23 -7.20 -0.30
N ALA A 99 6.71 -6.97 -1.50
CA ALA A 99 7.10 -5.83 -2.34
C ALA A 99 6.60 -4.48 -1.83
N TYR A 100 5.62 -4.49 -0.94
CA TYR A 100 5.03 -3.29 -0.36
C TYR A 100 4.60 -3.57 1.08
N PHE A 101 4.14 -2.54 1.79
CA PHE A 101 3.60 -2.72 3.13
C PHE A 101 2.31 -1.92 3.30
N GLN A 102 1.61 -2.19 4.40
CA GLN A 102 0.33 -1.58 4.70
C GLN A 102 0.41 -0.82 6.01
N ILE A 103 -0.32 0.28 6.08
CA ILE A 103 -0.52 1.04 7.32
C ILE A 103 -1.99 0.89 7.72
N TRP A 104 -2.21 0.39 8.93
CA TRP A 104 -3.53 0.12 9.49
C TRP A 104 -3.73 0.91 10.77
N SER A 105 -4.98 1.13 11.14
CA SER A 105 -5.29 1.40 12.54
C SER A 105 -4.87 0.16 13.34
N ALA A 106 -4.17 0.36 14.46
CA ALA A 106 -3.65 -0.76 15.26
C ALA A 106 -4.77 -1.72 15.71
N ALA A 107 -5.89 -1.17 16.15
CA ALA A 107 -7.03 -1.97 16.57
C ALA A 107 -7.62 -2.80 15.43
N THR A 108 -7.70 -2.22 14.24
CA THR A 108 -8.26 -2.90 13.08
C THR A 108 -7.34 -4.03 12.59
N LEU A 109 -6.03 -3.80 12.62
CA LEU A 109 -5.07 -4.83 12.23
C LEU A 109 -5.12 -6.01 13.21
N THR A 110 -5.20 -5.73 14.50
CA THR A 110 -5.32 -6.78 15.52
C THR A 110 -6.56 -7.64 15.27
N ALA A 111 -7.69 -7.01 14.96
CA ALA A 111 -8.92 -7.73 14.67
C ALA A 111 -8.79 -8.58 13.40
N GLU A 112 -8.12 -8.07 12.37
CA GLU A 112 -7.91 -8.80 11.12
C GLU A 112 -6.99 -10.00 11.33
N GLU A 113 -5.92 -9.85 12.09
CA GLU A 113 -5.01 -10.95 12.42
C GLU A 113 -5.72 -12.03 13.23
N ALA A 114 -6.57 -11.64 14.19
CA ALA A 114 -7.36 -12.59 14.96
C ALA A 114 -8.34 -13.36 14.06
N ARG A 115 -8.94 -12.67 13.09
CA ARG A 115 -9.84 -13.30 12.13
C ARG A 115 -9.10 -14.34 11.28
N LEU A 116 -7.90 -14.02 10.83
CA LEU A 116 -7.10 -14.94 10.03
C LEU A 116 -6.65 -16.15 10.84
N GLU A 117 -6.27 -15.95 12.10
CA GLU A 117 -5.91 -17.05 12.99
C GLU A 117 -7.11 -17.98 13.24
N ALA A 118 -8.30 -17.42 13.44
CA ALA A 118 -9.51 -18.20 13.61
C ALA A 118 -9.85 -19.01 12.36
N GLU A 119 -9.63 -18.42 11.19
CA GLU A 119 -9.83 -19.05 9.91
C GLU A 119 -8.88 -20.25 9.73
N ASP A 120 -7.59 -20.05 10.04
CA ASP A 120 -6.59 -21.10 9.98
C ASP A 120 -6.86 -22.21 10.99
N ALA A 121 -7.29 -21.86 12.20
CA ALA A 121 -7.61 -22.83 13.23
C ALA A 121 -8.86 -23.65 12.91
N GLY A 122 -9.83 -23.03 12.22
CA GLY A 122 -11.06 -23.69 11.82
C GLY A 122 -10.97 -24.34 10.45
N GLY A 123 -9.95 -24.00 9.68
CA GLY A 123 -9.75 -24.54 8.35
C GLY A 123 -8.95 -25.81 8.40
N ASP A 124 -9.30 -26.72 7.58
CA ASP A 124 -8.52 -27.90 7.39
C ASP A 124 -7.40 -27.62 6.46
N VAL A 125 -6.35 -27.35 6.99
CA VAL A 125 -5.17 -27.08 6.20
C VAL A 125 -4.41 -28.36 5.93
#